data_8f8e7434c6dc94ae57b7558cd1035c19
#
_entry.id   8f8e7434c6dc94ae57b7558cd1035c19
#
_cell.length_a   1.000
_cell.length_b   1.000
_cell.length_c   1.000
_cell.angle_alpha   90.00
_cell.angle_beta   90.00
_cell.angle_gamma   90.00
#
_symmetry.space_group_name_H-M   'P 1'
#
loop_
_entity.id
_entity.type
_entity.pdbx_description
1 polymer ?
#
loop_
_entity_poly.entity_id
_entity_poly.type
_entity_poly.pdbx_seq_one_letter_code
_entity_poly.pdbx_strand_id
1 'polypeptide(L)'
;MDTTVIADQKSKDKFENYKKQSKWKDYHWQLKHSIRDINTFEKLTGIKFKNREKELLEKVIAKFPLSITPYYLSLIDVENYQYDPIFLQSFPRGEEMTKTTCDMADPLDEDKDSPVPNITHRYPDRVLFLVSNTCSMYCRHCTRKRRVGDMDSIPSREEIKVGLEYIKNNSQVRDVLLSGGDPLMLSDDYLDWILSELKKIPHVEVIRIGTRVPAVLPFRITRELVDMLKKHHPIWLNTHFNHPREITRESKEALRKLADAGIPLGNQSVLLARVNDCPRIMKRLVQ
;
A
#
# COMPACT_ATOMS: atom_id res chain seq x y z
N MET A 1 16.93 9.41 27.81
CA MET A 1 17.51 8.07 28.08
C MET A 1 18.17 7.61 26.80
N ASP A 2 19.51 7.67 26.84
CA ASP A 2 20.35 7.31 25.70
C ASP A 2 20.23 5.82 25.40
N THR A 3 19.64 5.48 24.27
CA THR A 3 19.74 4.15 23.67
C THR A 3 20.39 4.30 22.31
N THR A 4 21.70 4.45 22.33
CA THR A 4 22.53 4.33 21.12
C THR A 4 22.50 2.84 20.71
N VAL A 5 21.54 2.47 19.89
CA VAL A 5 21.57 1.17 19.21
C VAL A 5 22.55 1.30 18.06
N ILE A 6 23.77 0.84 18.28
CA ILE A 6 24.78 0.75 17.20
C ILE A 6 24.33 -0.40 16.31
N ALA A 7 23.82 -0.09 15.12
CA ALA A 7 23.57 -1.09 14.10
C ALA A 7 24.90 -1.80 13.79
N ASP A 8 24.99 -3.10 14.06
CA ASP A 8 26.18 -3.90 13.84
C ASP A 8 26.60 -3.82 12.35
N GLN A 9 27.86 -3.49 12.08
CA GLN A 9 28.43 -3.39 10.72
C GLN A 9 28.14 -4.67 9.90
N LYS A 10 28.17 -5.85 10.54
CA LYS A 10 27.81 -7.12 9.90
C LYS A 10 26.38 -7.17 9.38
N SER A 11 25.45 -6.45 10.00
CA SER A 11 24.05 -6.38 9.55
C SER A 11 23.91 -5.47 8.34
N LYS A 12 24.64 -4.36 8.28
CA LYS A 12 24.72 -3.49 7.10
C LYS A 12 25.27 -4.25 5.89
N ASP A 13 26.37 -4.98 6.08
CA ASP A 13 26.99 -5.78 5.02
C ASP A 13 26.06 -6.92 4.52
N LYS A 14 25.32 -7.56 5.43
CA LYS A 14 24.32 -8.57 5.08
C LYS A 14 23.19 -7.99 4.23
N PHE A 15 22.70 -6.81 4.58
CA PHE A 15 21.62 -6.18 3.85
C PHE A 15 22.07 -5.67 2.48
N GLU A 16 23.29 -5.13 2.36
CA GLU A 16 23.89 -4.78 1.06
C GLU A 16 24.08 -6.02 0.18
N ASN A 17 24.51 -7.16 0.73
CA ASN A 17 24.58 -8.42 0.01
C ASN A 17 23.17 -8.94 -0.39
N TYR A 18 22.14 -8.65 0.41
CA TYR A 18 20.77 -8.96 0.08
C TYR A 18 20.26 -8.18 -1.14
N LYS A 19 20.63 -6.89 -1.26
CA LYS A 19 20.33 -6.06 -2.44
C LYS A 19 21.06 -6.51 -3.72
N LYS A 20 22.22 -7.15 -3.58
CA LYS A 20 23.02 -7.65 -4.73
C LYS A 20 22.49 -8.95 -5.34
N GLN A 21 21.45 -9.57 -4.78
CA GLN A 21 20.88 -10.78 -5.34
C GLN A 21 20.32 -10.53 -6.75
N SER A 22 20.54 -11.48 -7.64
CA SER A 22 20.08 -11.39 -9.04
C SER A 22 18.56 -11.20 -9.17
N LYS A 23 17.80 -11.68 -8.19
CA LYS A 23 16.32 -11.59 -8.13
C LYS A 23 15.80 -10.34 -7.41
N TRP A 24 16.67 -9.40 -7.01
CA TRP A 24 16.24 -8.20 -6.27
C TRP A 24 15.14 -7.41 -6.99
N LYS A 25 15.19 -7.33 -8.31
CA LYS A 25 14.19 -6.61 -9.13
C LYS A 25 12.96 -7.46 -9.49
N ASP A 26 12.90 -8.71 -9.08
CA ASP A 26 11.74 -9.57 -9.26
C ASP A 26 10.72 -9.29 -8.14
N TYR A 27 9.53 -8.80 -8.49
CA TYR A 27 8.51 -8.45 -7.50
C TYR A 27 7.94 -9.68 -6.79
N HIS A 28 7.90 -10.85 -7.41
CA HIS A 28 7.51 -12.09 -6.73
C HIS A 28 8.52 -12.48 -5.64
N TRP A 29 9.81 -12.30 -5.95
CA TRP A 29 10.86 -12.50 -4.96
C TRP A 29 10.71 -11.51 -3.80
N GLN A 30 10.43 -10.23 -4.07
CA GLN A 30 10.18 -9.21 -3.05
C GLN A 30 9.01 -9.60 -2.14
N LEU A 31 7.89 -10.06 -2.69
CA LEU A 31 6.72 -10.49 -1.94
C LEU A 31 7.01 -11.74 -1.10
N LYS A 32 7.69 -12.73 -1.67
CA LYS A 32 8.09 -13.95 -0.97
C LYS A 32 9.00 -13.68 0.23
N HIS A 33 9.84 -12.66 0.13
CA HIS A 33 10.82 -12.28 1.16
C HIS A 33 10.38 -11.06 1.98
N SER A 34 9.10 -10.71 1.95
CA SER A 34 8.55 -9.64 2.80
C SER A 34 8.80 -9.96 4.27
N ILE A 35 9.18 -8.93 5.02
CA ILE A 35 9.45 -8.99 6.45
C ILE A 35 8.11 -8.98 7.18
N ARG A 36 7.81 -10.07 7.91
CA ARG A 36 6.53 -10.29 8.59
C ARG A 36 6.66 -10.53 10.08
N ASP A 37 7.88 -10.59 10.60
CA ASP A 37 8.18 -10.82 12.00
C ASP A 37 9.36 -9.98 12.48
N ILE A 38 9.44 -9.81 13.80
CA ILE A 38 10.45 -8.96 14.44
C ILE A 38 11.85 -9.58 14.32
N ASN A 39 11.97 -10.90 14.40
CA ASN A 39 13.28 -11.57 14.34
C ASN A 39 13.94 -11.37 12.99
N THR A 40 13.15 -11.49 11.90
CA THR A 40 13.61 -11.22 10.55
C THR A 40 13.99 -9.76 10.37
N PHE A 41 13.18 -8.83 10.92
CA PHE A 41 13.49 -7.41 10.90
C PHE A 41 14.81 -7.11 11.62
N GLU A 42 14.98 -7.59 12.86
CA GLU A 42 16.21 -7.44 13.65
C GLU A 42 17.44 -8.03 12.94
N LYS A 43 17.27 -9.19 12.31
CA LYS A 43 18.34 -9.87 11.57
C LYS A 43 18.84 -9.08 10.37
N LEU A 44 17.93 -8.42 9.65
CA LEU A 44 18.25 -7.68 8.44
C LEU A 44 18.73 -6.25 8.71
N THR A 45 18.17 -5.59 9.72
CA THR A 45 18.48 -4.18 10.02
C THR A 45 19.59 -4.01 11.06
N GLY A 46 19.80 -5.03 11.92
CA GLY A 46 20.66 -4.92 13.09
C GLY A 46 20.04 -4.17 14.27
N ILE A 47 18.87 -3.56 14.10
CA ILE A 47 18.12 -2.94 15.19
C ILE A 47 17.70 -4.04 16.18
N LYS A 48 17.87 -3.80 17.48
CA LYS A 48 17.50 -4.73 18.53
C LYS A 48 16.50 -4.11 19.48
N PHE A 49 15.42 -4.85 19.73
CA PHE A 49 14.40 -4.43 20.70
C PHE A 49 14.65 -5.13 22.05
N LYS A 50 14.36 -4.42 23.15
CA LYS A 50 14.41 -5.03 24.50
C LYS A 50 13.27 -6.03 24.67
N ASN A 51 13.46 -7.06 25.49
CA ASN A 51 12.47 -8.16 25.65
C ASN A 51 11.04 -7.64 25.86
N ARG A 52 10.83 -6.70 26.78
CA ARG A 52 9.50 -6.12 27.05
C ARG A 52 8.90 -5.38 25.84
N GLU A 53 9.72 -4.68 25.08
CA GLU A 53 9.32 -3.98 23.86
C GLU A 53 8.97 -4.99 22.77
N LYS A 54 9.80 -6.02 22.63
CA LYS A 54 9.59 -7.10 21.65
C LYS A 54 8.28 -7.85 21.90
N GLU A 55 8.00 -8.23 23.14
CA GLU A 55 6.72 -8.84 23.53
C GLU A 55 5.51 -7.96 23.20
N LEU A 56 5.64 -6.64 23.40
CA LEU A 56 4.59 -5.69 23.03
C LEU A 56 4.41 -5.63 21.52
N LEU A 57 5.49 -5.55 20.76
CA LEU A 57 5.47 -5.52 19.30
C LEU A 57 4.88 -6.80 18.72
N GLU A 58 5.18 -7.97 19.29
CA GLU A 58 4.58 -9.25 18.90
C GLU A 58 3.05 -9.24 19.09
N LYS A 59 2.55 -8.69 20.19
CA LYS A 59 1.11 -8.48 20.41
C LYS A 59 0.50 -7.53 19.37
N VAL A 60 1.22 -6.46 19.02
CA VAL A 60 0.77 -5.53 17.96
C VAL A 60 0.66 -6.26 16.62
N ILE A 61 1.68 -7.04 16.26
CA ILE A 61 1.71 -7.78 14.98
C ILE A 61 0.63 -8.84 14.92
N ALA A 62 0.33 -9.51 16.03
CA ALA A 62 -0.76 -10.48 16.10
C ALA A 62 -2.13 -9.84 15.81
N LYS A 63 -2.32 -8.57 16.15
CA LYS A 63 -3.56 -7.82 15.90
C LYS A 63 -3.54 -7.06 14.57
N PHE A 64 -2.42 -6.46 14.24
CA PHE A 64 -2.19 -5.64 13.05
C PHE A 64 -0.96 -6.17 12.31
N PRO A 65 -1.12 -7.06 11.35
CA PRO A 65 -0.02 -7.75 10.70
C PRO A 65 1.09 -6.82 10.19
N LEU A 66 2.31 -7.33 10.20
CA LEU A 66 3.48 -6.69 9.61
C LEU A 66 3.72 -7.26 8.22
N SER A 67 3.93 -6.41 7.25
CA SER A 67 4.51 -6.77 5.96
C SER A 67 5.29 -5.57 5.41
N ILE A 68 6.58 -5.76 5.16
CA ILE A 68 7.46 -4.76 4.53
C ILE A 68 8.25 -5.47 3.43
N THR A 69 8.20 -4.96 2.20
CA THR A 69 9.05 -5.51 1.13
C THR A 69 10.53 -5.26 1.43
N PRO A 70 11.45 -6.15 1.02
CA PRO A 70 12.89 -5.91 1.12
C PRO A 70 13.31 -4.56 0.51
N TYR A 71 12.70 -4.19 -0.61
CA TYR A 71 12.93 -2.89 -1.25
C TYR A 71 12.57 -1.74 -0.30
N TYR A 72 11.35 -1.72 0.27
CA TYR A 72 10.92 -0.64 1.13
C TYR A 72 11.71 -0.60 2.46
N LEU A 73 12.05 -1.77 3.01
CA LEU A 73 12.96 -1.90 4.15
C LEU A 73 14.30 -1.21 3.86
N SER A 74 14.80 -1.31 2.63
CA SER A 74 16.09 -0.72 2.23
C SER A 74 16.14 0.80 2.28
N LEU A 75 15.00 1.45 2.40
CA LEU A 75 14.89 2.90 2.50
C LEU A 75 14.97 3.41 3.95
N ILE A 76 14.88 2.52 4.95
CA ILE A 76 14.94 2.89 6.37
C ILE A 76 16.36 3.31 6.75
N ASP A 77 16.46 4.47 7.40
CA ASP A 77 17.69 4.89 8.09
C ASP A 77 17.78 4.14 9.43
N VAL A 78 18.56 3.06 9.44
CA VAL A 78 18.69 2.20 10.63
C VAL A 78 19.38 2.87 11.81
N GLU A 79 20.17 3.92 11.58
CA GLU A 79 20.85 4.66 12.64
C GLU A 79 19.92 5.60 13.40
N ASN A 80 18.96 6.18 12.67
CA ASN A 80 17.98 7.13 13.21
C ASN A 80 16.53 6.60 13.06
N TYR A 81 16.33 5.28 13.10
CA TYR A 81 15.06 4.64 12.74
C TYR A 81 13.86 5.19 13.52
N GLN A 82 14.02 5.61 14.77
CA GLN A 82 12.93 6.14 15.60
C GLN A 82 12.32 7.44 15.06
N TYR A 83 13.07 8.17 14.21
CA TYR A 83 12.64 9.38 13.54
C TYR A 83 12.53 9.21 12.03
N ASP A 84 12.80 8.00 11.54
CA ASP A 84 12.80 7.71 10.12
C ASP A 84 11.38 7.66 9.56
N PRO A 85 11.03 8.48 8.55
CA PRO A 85 9.68 8.55 7.99
C PRO A 85 9.24 7.26 7.31
N ILE A 86 10.15 6.43 6.81
CA ILE A 86 9.86 5.14 6.19
C ILE A 86 9.50 4.12 7.27
N PHE A 87 10.30 4.07 8.35
CA PHE A 87 10.04 3.23 9.51
C PHE A 87 8.69 3.57 10.16
N LEU A 88 8.44 4.86 10.42
CA LEU A 88 7.21 5.33 11.07
C LEU A 88 5.93 4.96 10.30
N GLN A 89 6.01 4.78 8.99
CA GLN A 89 4.89 4.40 8.15
C GLN A 89 4.67 2.90 8.01
N SER A 90 5.70 2.09 8.25
CA SER A 90 5.70 0.65 7.91
C SER A 90 5.88 -0.28 9.10
N PHE A 91 6.62 0.13 10.13
CA PHE A 91 6.91 -0.73 11.28
C PHE A 91 5.92 -0.50 12.43
N PRO A 92 5.41 -1.57 13.08
CA PRO A 92 4.44 -1.47 14.18
C PRO A 92 5.03 -0.78 15.40
N ARG A 93 4.15 -0.17 16.19
CA ARG A 93 4.51 0.54 17.41
C ARG A 93 3.58 0.16 18.55
N GLY A 94 4.12 0.14 19.76
CA GLY A 94 3.36 -0.25 20.96
C GLY A 94 2.12 0.61 21.21
N GLU A 95 2.16 1.90 20.81
CA GLU A 95 1.06 2.85 20.95
C GLU A 95 -0.19 2.41 20.16
N GLU A 96 -0.06 1.56 19.14
CA GLU A 96 -1.21 1.04 18.38
C GLU A 96 -2.13 0.11 19.21
N MET A 97 -1.67 -0.35 20.38
CA MET A 97 -2.50 -1.10 21.33
C MET A 97 -3.28 -0.21 22.30
N THR A 98 -2.91 1.06 22.40
CA THR A 98 -3.59 2.02 23.27
C THR A 98 -4.84 2.53 22.57
N LYS A 99 -6.01 2.26 23.14
CA LYS A 99 -7.26 2.84 22.66
C LYS A 99 -7.43 4.24 23.24
N THR A 100 -7.78 5.18 22.40
CA THR A 100 -8.18 6.52 22.78
C THR A 100 -9.70 6.70 22.58
N THR A 101 -10.28 7.75 23.13
CA THR A 101 -11.71 8.07 22.94
C THR A 101 -12.06 8.42 21.49
N CYS A 102 -11.05 8.74 20.65
CA CYS A 102 -11.21 9.07 19.24
C CYS A 102 -11.05 7.87 18.31
N ASP A 103 -10.66 6.70 18.85
CA ASP A 103 -10.43 5.52 18.02
C ASP A 103 -11.75 4.85 17.65
N MET A 104 -11.97 4.67 16.36
CA MET A 104 -13.13 4.02 15.78
C MET A 104 -12.72 2.74 15.04
N ALA A 105 -13.54 1.70 15.11
CA ALA A 105 -13.34 0.48 14.33
C ALA A 105 -13.48 0.74 12.82
N ASP A 106 -14.40 1.61 12.46
CA ASP A 106 -14.62 2.11 11.11
C ASP A 106 -14.46 3.65 11.08
N PRO A 107 -13.24 4.18 11.00
CA PRO A 107 -13.00 5.63 11.12
C PRO A 107 -13.57 6.44 9.94
N LEU A 108 -13.96 5.79 8.87
CA LEU A 108 -14.56 6.42 7.71
C LEU A 108 -16.06 6.12 7.58
N ASP A 109 -16.66 5.38 8.53
CA ASP A 109 -18.07 4.97 8.51
C ASP A 109 -18.49 4.33 7.18
N GLU A 110 -17.58 3.49 6.63
CA GLU A 110 -17.77 2.86 5.32
C GLU A 110 -18.86 1.79 5.32
N ASP A 111 -19.08 1.12 6.46
CA ASP A 111 -20.09 0.06 6.58
C ASP A 111 -21.51 0.60 6.37
N LYS A 112 -21.78 1.83 6.86
CA LYS A 112 -23.07 2.51 6.66
C LYS A 112 -23.34 2.83 5.19
N ASP A 113 -22.29 3.14 4.43
CA ASP A 113 -22.37 3.51 3.02
C ASP A 113 -22.12 2.32 2.09
N SER A 114 -22.17 1.08 2.60
CA SER A 114 -21.91 -0.15 1.83
C SER A 114 -23.22 -0.89 1.52
N PRO A 115 -23.89 -0.58 0.40
CA PRO A 115 -25.16 -1.18 0.03
C PRO A 115 -25.04 -2.66 -0.37
N VAL A 116 -23.88 -3.06 -0.86
CA VAL A 116 -23.51 -4.44 -1.16
C VAL A 116 -22.06 -4.69 -0.76
N PRO A 117 -21.63 -5.95 -0.58
CA PRO A 117 -20.23 -6.26 -0.28
C PRO A 117 -19.26 -5.60 -1.29
N ASN A 118 -18.14 -5.11 -0.76
CA ASN A 118 -17.07 -4.51 -1.55
C ASN A 118 -17.38 -3.18 -2.27
N ILE A 119 -18.57 -2.60 -2.08
CA ILE A 119 -18.92 -1.26 -2.58
C ILE A 119 -19.13 -0.32 -1.40
N THR A 120 -18.49 0.86 -1.45
CA THR A 120 -18.85 2.01 -0.60
C THR A 120 -19.37 3.12 -1.51
N HIS A 121 -20.64 3.50 -1.32
CA HIS A 121 -21.37 4.47 -2.15
C HIS A 121 -21.83 5.68 -1.32
N ARG A 122 -20.89 6.58 -1.01
CA ARG A 122 -21.13 7.79 -0.20
C ARG A 122 -21.60 9.00 -1.02
N TYR A 123 -21.14 9.09 -2.27
CA TYR A 123 -21.40 10.20 -3.16
C TYR A 123 -22.29 9.77 -4.30
N PRO A 124 -23.25 10.57 -4.77
CA PRO A 124 -24.26 10.11 -5.74
C PRO A 124 -23.69 9.62 -7.07
N ASP A 125 -22.54 10.15 -7.50
CA ASP A 125 -21.97 9.92 -8.82
C ASP A 125 -20.74 9.00 -8.85
N ARG A 126 -20.32 8.49 -7.68
CA ARG A 126 -19.08 7.69 -7.58
C ARG A 126 -19.11 6.66 -6.49
N VAL A 127 -18.41 5.58 -6.74
CA VAL A 127 -18.23 4.50 -5.75
C VAL A 127 -16.76 4.15 -5.54
N LEU A 128 -16.48 3.69 -4.34
CA LEU A 128 -15.27 2.97 -4.01
C LEU A 128 -15.54 1.47 -4.16
N PHE A 129 -14.75 0.79 -4.98
CA PHE A 129 -14.86 -0.65 -5.20
C PHE A 129 -13.65 -1.35 -4.62
N LEU A 130 -13.85 -2.13 -3.56
CA LEU A 130 -12.82 -2.85 -2.83
C LEU A 130 -12.55 -4.19 -3.50
N VAL A 131 -11.57 -4.24 -4.39
CA VAL A 131 -11.29 -5.42 -5.23
C VAL A 131 -10.20 -6.34 -4.68
N SER A 132 -9.53 -5.91 -3.60
CA SER A 132 -8.43 -6.64 -2.97
C SER A 132 -8.40 -6.39 -1.47
N ASN A 133 -7.99 -7.39 -0.68
CA ASN A 133 -7.69 -7.25 0.76
C ASN A 133 -6.20 -7.42 1.06
N THR A 134 -5.36 -7.57 0.03
CA THR A 134 -3.93 -7.75 0.17
C THR A 134 -3.17 -6.50 -0.23
N CYS A 135 -2.05 -6.25 0.46
CA CYS A 135 -1.08 -5.21 0.14
C CYS A 135 0.33 -5.78 0.15
N SER A 136 1.23 -5.20 -0.62
CA SER A 136 2.66 -5.54 -0.56
C SER A 136 3.33 -5.04 0.73
N MET A 137 2.76 -3.98 1.33
CA MET A 137 3.18 -3.43 2.63
C MET A 137 1.95 -2.97 3.41
N TYR A 138 1.92 -3.23 4.72
CA TYR A 138 0.83 -2.78 5.59
C TYR A 138 1.16 -1.43 6.22
N CYS A 139 0.50 -0.38 5.71
CA CYS A 139 0.67 0.99 6.21
C CYS A 139 0.17 1.11 7.65
N ARG A 140 0.97 1.68 8.55
CA ARG A 140 0.56 1.86 9.96
C ARG A 140 -0.57 2.87 10.14
N HIS A 141 -0.76 3.76 9.18
CA HIS A 141 -1.85 4.75 9.12
C HIS A 141 -3.08 4.28 8.31
N CYS A 142 -3.16 2.98 7.97
CA CYS A 142 -4.27 2.46 7.17
C CYS A 142 -5.61 2.60 7.90
N THR A 143 -6.60 3.22 7.27
CA THR A 143 -7.96 3.35 7.80
C THR A 143 -8.77 2.06 7.71
N ARG A 144 -8.30 1.10 6.88
CA ARG A 144 -8.93 -0.22 6.68
C ARG A 144 -8.16 -1.36 7.32
N LYS A 145 -7.40 -1.11 8.42
CA LYS A 145 -6.65 -2.15 9.14
C LYS A 145 -7.51 -3.37 9.51
N ARG A 146 -8.81 -3.17 9.75
CA ARG A 146 -9.76 -4.23 10.09
C ARG A 146 -10.05 -5.21 8.94
N ARG A 147 -9.77 -4.82 7.70
CA ARG A 147 -10.06 -5.60 6.49
C ARG A 147 -8.81 -6.05 5.75
N VAL A 148 -7.69 -5.33 5.93
CA VAL A 148 -6.45 -5.58 5.20
C VAL A 148 -5.54 -6.51 5.98
N GLY A 149 -4.96 -7.49 5.31
CA GLY A 149 -4.02 -8.46 5.90
C GLY A 149 -4.62 -9.84 6.14
N ASP A 150 -5.91 -10.01 5.93
CA ASP A 150 -6.53 -11.33 5.85
C ASP A 150 -6.30 -11.91 4.45
N MET A 151 -5.26 -12.75 4.37
CA MET A 151 -4.84 -13.38 3.11
C MET A 151 -5.90 -14.35 2.55
N ASP A 152 -6.81 -14.84 3.41
CA ASP A 152 -7.85 -15.80 3.03
C ASP A 152 -9.11 -15.12 2.48
N SER A 153 -9.15 -13.77 2.49
CA SER A 153 -10.34 -13.00 2.13
C SER A 153 -10.17 -12.14 0.86
N ILE A 154 -9.39 -12.60 -0.14
CA ILE A 154 -9.43 -11.94 -1.46
C ILE A 154 -10.84 -12.10 -2.01
N PRO A 155 -11.52 -10.99 -2.40
CA PRO A 155 -12.87 -11.09 -2.95
C PRO A 155 -12.93 -12.09 -4.11
N SER A 156 -13.85 -13.05 -4.04
CA SER A 156 -14.10 -14.02 -5.09
C SER A 156 -14.66 -13.32 -6.35
N ARG A 157 -14.62 -14.02 -7.48
CA ARG A 157 -15.24 -13.47 -8.71
C ARG A 157 -16.74 -13.22 -8.53
N GLU A 158 -17.42 -14.05 -7.76
CA GLU A 158 -18.83 -13.93 -7.45
C GLU A 158 -19.12 -12.67 -6.64
N GLU A 159 -18.32 -12.39 -5.63
CA GLU A 159 -18.44 -11.14 -4.84
C GLU A 159 -18.14 -9.90 -5.68
N ILE A 160 -17.14 -9.97 -6.56
CA ILE A 160 -16.85 -8.87 -7.50
C ILE A 160 -18.01 -8.67 -8.48
N LYS A 161 -18.65 -9.74 -8.99
CA LYS A 161 -19.84 -9.63 -9.86
C LYS A 161 -21.01 -8.94 -9.16
N VAL A 162 -21.21 -9.16 -7.86
CA VAL A 162 -22.25 -8.44 -7.09
C VAL A 162 -22.00 -6.93 -7.12
N GLY A 163 -20.74 -6.52 -6.91
CA GLY A 163 -20.36 -5.10 -7.01
C GLY A 163 -20.53 -4.52 -8.41
N LEU A 164 -20.15 -5.26 -9.45
CA LEU A 164 -20.32 -4.87 -10.85
C LEU A 164 -21.81 -4.71 -11.22
N GLU A 165 -22.65 -5.65 -10.77
CA GLU A 165 -24.11 -5.59 -11.02
C GLU A 165 -24.75 -4.42 -10.26
N TYR A 166 -24.29 -4.13 -9.03
CA TYR A 166 -24.71 -2.93 -8.32
C TYR A 166 -24.38 -1.65 -9.12
N ILE A 167 -23.14 -1.52 -9.61
CA ILE A 167 -22.72 -0.36 -10.41
C ILE A 167 -23.59 -0.25 -11.67
N LYS A 168 -23.81 -1.37 -12.38
CA LYS A 168 -24.60 -1.43 -13.60
C LYS A 168 -26.05 -0.98 -13.41
N ASN A 169 -26.64 -1.32 -12.25
CA ASN A 169 -28.02 -0.98 -11.91
C ASN A 169 -28.19 0.45 -11.35
N ASN A 170 -27.09 1.17 -11.10
CA ASN A 170 -27.09 2.53 -10.59
C ASN A 170 -26.52 3.50 -11.63
N SER A 171 -27.35 3.94 -12.56
CA SER A 171 -26.94 4.77 -13.71
C SER A 171 -26.34 6.14 -13.35
N GLN A 172 -26.49 6.58 -12.11
CA GLN A 172 -25.84 7.80 -11.60
C GLN A 172 -24.34 7.63 -11.36
N VAL A 173 -23.87 6.38 -11.17
CA VAL A 173 -22.47 6.09 -10.89
C VAL A 173 -21.66 6.19 -12.17
N ARG A 174 -20.96 7.29 -12.34
CA ARG A 174 -20.08 7.54 -13.49
C ARG A 174 -18.59 7.34 -13.20
N ASP A 175 -18.20 7.32 -11.92
CA ASP A 175 -16.81 7.27 -11.47
C ASP A 175 -16.61 6.09 -10.49
N VAL A 176 -15.71 5.19 -10.84
CA VAL A 176 -15.38 4.00 -10.04
C VAL A 176 -13.91 4.03 -9.62
N LEU A 177 -13.68 4.10 -8.30
CA LEU A 177 -12.33 3.99 -7.73
C LEU A 177 -12.08 2.56 -7.27
N LEU A 178 -11.22 1.83 -7.97
CA LEU A 178 -10.68 0.55 -7.52
C LEU A 178 -9.69 0.75 -6.37
N SER A 179 -9.90 0.05 -5.26
CA SER A 179 -9.11 0.14 -4.03
C SER A 179 -9.28 -1.15 -3.20
N GLY A 180 -9.20 -1.04 -1.87
CA GLY A 180 -9.35 -2.14 -0.91
C GLY A 180 -8.09 -2.29 -0.08
N GLY A 181 -7.35 -3.40 -0.25
CA GLY A 181 -5.92 -3.47 -0.04
C GLY A 181 -5.24 -2.66 -1.14
N ASP A 182 -4.54 -3.32 -2.04
CA ASP A 182 -3.97 -2.63 -3.20
C ASP A 182 -4.39 -3.40 -4.48
N PRO A 183 -5.11 -2.76 -5.42
CA PRO A 183 -5.58 -3.41 -6.65
C PRO A 183 -4.46 -3.97 -7.51
N LEU A 184 -3.27 -3.36 -7.50
CA LEU A 184 -2.12 -3.85 -8.27
C LEU A 184 -1.47 -5.11 -7.67
N MET A 185 -1.98 -5.61 -6.53
CA MET A 185 -1.62 -6.92 -5.98
C MET A 185 -2.41 -8.08 -6.59
N LEU A 186 -3.47 -7.80 -7.33
CA LEU A 186 -4.16 -8.78 -8.14
C LEU A 186 -3.27 -9.25 -9.30
N SER A 187 -3.54 -10.45 -9.84
CA SER A 187 -2.92 -10.86 -11.10
C SER A 187 -3.37 -9.95 -12.25
N ASP A 188 -2.53 -9.82 -13.27
CA ASP A 188 -2.85 -8.99 -14.44
C ASP A 188 -4.15 -9.45 -15.10
N ASP A 189 -4.36 -10.76 -15.24
CA ASP A 189 -5.58 -11.33 -15.83
C ASP A 189 -6.85 -11.03 -15.01
N TYR A 190 -6.74 -11.02 -13.67
CA TYR A 190 -7.89 -10.74 -12.82
C TYR A 190 -8.25 -9.25 -12.83
N LEU A 191 -7.24 -8.39 -12.81
CA LEU A 191 -7.44 -6.95 -12.94
C LEU A 191 -7.97 -6.57 -14.33
N ASP A 192 -7.42 -7.17 -15.39
CA ASP A 192 -7.89 -7.00 -16.77
C ASP A 192 -9.38 -7.36 -16.92
N TRP A 193 -9.79 -8.48 -16.31
CA TRP A 193 -11.19 -8.90 -16.30
C TRP A 193 -12.08 -7.85 -15.58
N ILE A 194 -11.70 -7.36 -14.39
CA ILE A 194 -12.49 -6.33 -13.67
C ILE A 194 -12.63 -5.06 -14.50
N LEU A 195 -11.52 -4.58 -15.09
CA LEU A 195 -11.52 -3.39 -15.93
C LEU A 195 -12.37 -3.58 -17.18
N SER A 196 -12.31 -4.78 -17.79
CA SER A 196 -13.13 -5.13 -18.96
C SER A 196 -14.63 -5.13 -18.63
N GLU A 197 -15.02 -5.67 -17.47
CA GLU A 197 -16.42 -5.66 -17.05
C GLU A 197 -16.93 -4.23 -16.77
N LEU A 198 -16.13 -3.40 -16.11
CA LEU A 198 -16.48 -1.99 -15.89
C LEU A 198 -16.64 -1.21 -17.18
N LYS A 199 -15.79 -1.45 -18.18
CA LYS A 199 -15.87 -0.81 -19.51
C LYS A 199 -17.13 -1.18 -20.30
N LYS A 200 -17.79 -2.30 -19.98
CA LYS A 200 -19.08 -2.68 -20.60
C LYS A 200 -20.28 -1.90 -20.04
N ILE A 201 -20.09 -1.18 -18.92
CA ILE A 201 -21.16 -0.40 -18.29
C ILE A 201 -21.18 1.01 -18.91
N PRO A 202 -22.22 1.38 -19.70
CA PRO A 202 -22.17 2.58 -20.54
C PRO A 202 -22.02 3.90 -19.79
N HIS A 203 -22.53 3.98 -18.56
CA HIS A 203 -22.51 5.20 -17.74
C HIS A 203 -21.25 5.34 -16.90
N VAL A 204 -20.36 4.32 -16.86
CA VAL A 204 -19.06 4.43 -16.20
C VAL A 204 -18.09 5.15 -17.13
N GLU A 205 -17.83 6.44 -16.83
CA GLU A 205 -16.98 7.32 -17.64
C GLU A 205 -15.53 7.36 -17.11
N VAL A 206 -15.37 7.25 -15.79
CA VAL A 206 -14.09 7.42 -15.09
C VAL A 206 -13.77 6.17 -14.30
N ILE A 207 -12.64 5.54 -14.59
CA ILE A 207 -12.09 4.44 -13.79
C ILE A 207 -10.77 4.91 -13.18
N ARG A 208 -10.64 4.80 -11.86
CA ARG A 208 -9.45 5.17 -11.12
C ARG A 208 -8.90 3.98 -10.35
N ILE A 209 -7.60 3.89 -10.24
CA ILE A 209 -6.90 2.88 -9.45
C ILE A 209 -6.14 3.60 -8.33
N GLY A 210 -6.48 3.30 -7.07
CA GLY A 210 -5.75 3.77 -5.90
C GLY A 210 -4.70 2.75 -5.49
N THR A 211 -3.42 3.10 -5.54
CA THR A 211 -2.33 2.16 -5.26
C THR A 211 -1.15 2.81 -4.56
N ARG A 212 -0.47 2.04 -3.73
CA ARG A 212 0.82 2.42 -3.16
C ARG A 212 2.00 1.63 -3.75
N VAL A 213 1.72 0.69 -4.63
CA VAL A 213 2.74 -0.17 -5.27
C VAL A 213 3.91 0.61 -5.86
N PRO A 214 3.75 1.74 -6.58
CA PRO A 214 4.89 2.48 -7.10
C PRO A 214 5.88 2.95 -6.02
N ALA A 215 5.41 3.20 -4.79
CA ALA A 215 6.26 3.62 -3.67
C ALA A 215 6.89 2.43 -2.93
N VAL A 216 6.16 1.31 -2.76
CA VAL A 216 6.55 0.22 -1.84
C VAL A 216 7.00 -1.06 -2.54
N LEU A 217 6.67 -1.21 -3.83
CA LEU A 217 7.02 -2.36 -4.67
C LEU A 217 7.13 -1.94 -6.16
N PRO A 218 8.01 -0.98 -6.53
CA PRO A 218 8.06 -0.42 -7.89
C PRO A 218 8.30 -1.46 -8.98
N PHE A 219 8.92 -2.59 -8.65
CA PHE A 219 9.21 -3.69 -9.58
C PHE A 219 7.94 -4.41 -10.08
N ARG A 220 6.79 -4.26 -9.38
CA ARG A 220 5.49 -4.75 -9.83
C ARG A 220 4.96 -3.98 -11.05
N ILE A 221 5.45 -2.76 -11.29
CA ILE A 221 5.12 -2.00 -12.49
C ILE A 221 5.96 -2.56 -13.65
N THR A 222 5.57 -3.74 -14.11
CA THR A 222 6.18 -4.45 -15.23
C THR A 222 5.66 -3.90 -16.56
N ARG A 223 6.28 -4.30 -17.67
CA ARG A 223 5.82 -3.93 -19.00
C ARG A 223 4.45 -4.55 -19.28
N GLU A 224 4.27 -5.80 -18.92
CA GLU A 224 3.04 -6.57 -19.12
C GLU A 224 1.85 -5.89 -18.42
N LEU A 225 2.02 -5.49 -17.14
CA LEU A 225 1.01 -4.73 -16.42
C LEU A 225 0.68 -3.41 -17.12
N VAL A 226 1.69 -2.65 -17.54
CA VAL A 226 1.49 -1.35 -18.21
C VAL A 226 0.79 -1.54 -19.55
N ASP A 227 1.19 -2.52 -20.36
CA ASP A 227 0.57 -2.83 -21.64
C ASP A 227 -0.89 -3.31 -21.46
N MET A 228 -1.19 -4.05 -20.39
CA MET A 228 -2.56 -4.42 -20.01
C MET A 228 -3.37 -3.18 -19.63
N LEU A 229 -2.90 -2.35 -18.71
CA LEU A 229 -3.60 -1.14 -18.30
C LEU A 229 -3.89 -0.19 -19.45
N LYS A 230 -2.98 -0.09 -20.41
CA LYS A 230 -3.12 0.74 -21.61
C LYS A 230 -4.33 0.36 -22.47
N LYS A 231 -4.75 -0.90 -22.47
CA LYS A 231 -5.95 -1.35 -23.21
C LYS A 231 -7.24 -0.75 -22.66
N HIS A 232 -7.22 -0.29 -21.40
CA HIS A 232 -8.38 0.22 -20.68
C HIS A 232 -8.44 1.76 -20.59
N HIS A 233 -7.71 2.48 -21.44
CA HIS A 233 -7.85 3.94 -21.49
C HIS A 233 -9.30 4.42 -21.74
N PRO A 234 -9.72 5.56 -21.17
CA PRO A 234 -9.00 6.34 -20.17
C PRO A 234 -9.12 5.72 -18.77
N ILE A 235 -7.98 5.63 -18.05
CA ILE A 235 -7.93 5.27 -16.64
C ILE A 235 -6.99 6.23 -15.91
N TRP A 236 -7.22 6.47 -14.62
CA TRP A 236 -6.36 7.29 -13.75
C TRP A 236 -5.72 6.43 -12.67
N LEU A 237 -4.49 6.72 -12.33
CA LEU A 237 -3.80 6.03 -11.26
C LEU A 237 -3.40 7.04 -10.18
N ASN A 238 -4.00 6.90 -9.00
CA ASN A 238 -3.67 7.69 -7.83
C ASN A 238 -2.63 6.95 -7.00
N THR A 239 -1.42 7.49 -6.96
CA THR A 239 -0.32 6.96 -6.15
C THR A 239 -0.41 7.45 -4.71
N HIS A 240 0.43 6.88 -3.83
CA HIS A 240 0.42 7.23 -2.43
C HIS A 240 1.85 7.35 -1.91
N PHE A 241 2.47 8.50 -2.16
CA PHE A 241 3.76 8.91 -1.62
C PHE A 241 3.53 9.90 -0.48
N ASN A 242 4.09 9.63 0.69
CA ASN A 242 3.97 10.49 1.86
C ASN A 242 5.26 11.20 2.23
N HIS A 243 6.40 10.76 1.69
CA HIS A 243 7.69 11.39 1.98
C HIS A 243 8.62 11.37 0.74
N PRO A 244 9.42 12.43 0.50
CA PRO A 244 10.35 12.49 -0.63
C PRO A 244 11.39 11.35 -0.69
N ARG A 245 11.71 10.70 0.43
CA ARG A 245 12.59 9.53 0.46
C ARG A 245 12.01 8.29 -0.23
N GLU A 246 10.71 8.24 -0.44
CA GLU A 246 10.04 7.20 -1.24
C GLU A 246 10.25 7.41 -2.75
N ILE A 247 10.67 8.63 -3.16
CA ILE A 247 10.91 8.99 -4.56
C ILE A 247 12.32 8.56 -4.95
N THR A 248 12.51 7.27 -5.12
CA THR A 248 13.77 6.64 -5.52
C THR A 248 13.92 6.60 -7.05
N ARG A 249 15.07 6.09 -7.53
CA ARG A 249 15.26 5.82 -8.95
C ARG A 249 14.24 4.79 -9.45
N GLU A 250 14.01 3.73 -8.69
CA GLU A 250 13.09 2.62 -9.02
C GLU A 250 11.64 3.10 -9.08
N SER A 251 11.20 3.90 -8.09
CA SER A 251 9.85 4.44 -8.07
C SER A 251 9.63 5.45 -9.21
N LYS A 252 10.62 6.29 -9.52
CA LYS A 252 10.57 7.19 -10.68
C LYS A 252 10.48 6.44 -12.01
N GLU A 253 11.24 5.35 -12.16
CA GLU A 253 11.18 4.50 -13.35
C GLU A 253 9.80 3.83 -13.49
N ALA A 254 9.22 3.35 -12.38
CA ALA A 254 7.87 2.79 -12.35
C ALA A 254 6.82 3.83 -12.79
N LEU A 255 6.86 5.02 -12.21
CA LEU A 255 5.94 6.12 -12.57
C LEU A 255 6.13 6.56 -14.01
N ARG A 256 7.38 6.63 -14.52
CA ARG A 256 7.66 6.98 -15.91
C ARG A 256 7.03 5.99 -16.87
N LYS A 257 7.13 4.67 -16.63
CA LYS A 257 6.48 3.65 -17.48
C LYS A 257 4.97 3.89 -17.60
N LEU A 258 4.31 4.23 -16.50
CA LEU A 258 2.87 4.52 -16.49
C LEU A 258 2.57 5.83 -17.25
N ALA A 259 3.34 6.89 -17.00
CA ALA A 259 3.18 8.17 -17.67
C ALA A 259 3.43 8.08 -19.18
N ASP A 260 4.51 7.39 -19.60
CA ASP A 260 4.87 7.16 -21.00
C ASP A 260 3.78 6.33 -21.73
N ALA A 261 3.01 5.51 -20.98
CA ALA A 261 1.85 4.80 -21.50
C ALA A 261 0.58 5.67 -21.59
N GLY A 262 0.66 6.96 -21.24
CA GLY A 262 -0.46 7.89 -21.28
C GLY A 262 -1.44 7.75 -20.10
N ILE A 263 -1.05 7.12 -18.99
CA ILE A 263 -1.87 6.99 -17.79
C ILE A 263 -1.68 8.23 -16.91
N PRO A 264 -2.72 9.07 -16.70
CA PRO A 264 -2.64 10.20 -15.79
C PRO A 264 -2.34 9.74 -14.37
N LEU A 265 -1.39 10.41 -13.72
CA LEU A 265 -0.94 10.09 -12.37
C LEU A 265 -1.32 11.21 -11.40
N GLY A 266 -1.84 10.82 -10.23
CA GLY A 266 -2.06 11.69 -9.10
C GLY A 266 -1.32 11.17 -7.86
N ASN A 267 -1.04 12.05 -6.90
CA ASN A 267 -0.53 11.66 -5.60
C ASN A 267 -1.51 12.04 -4.49
N GLN A 268 -1.94 11.06 -3.71
CA GLN A 268 -2.83 11.20 -2.58
C GLN A 268 -2.06 10.99 -1.28
N SER A 269 -1.38 12.04 -0.79
CA SER A 269 -0.66 11.99 0.47
C SER A 269 -1.59 12.04 1.67
N VAL A 270 -1.27 11.26 2.70
CA VAL A 270 -1.86 11.39 4.04
C VAL A 270 -0.96 12.31 4.88
N LEU A 271 -1.53 13.30 5.55
CA LEU A 271 -0.78 14.11 6.51
C LEU A 271 -0.50 13.31 7.77
N LEU A 272 0.77 13.05 8.02
CA LEU A 272 1.24 12.21 9.12
C LEU A 272 2.23 12.97 9.98
N ALA A 273 1.94 13.03 11.29
CA ALA A 273 2.83 13.62 12.27
C ALA A 273 4.23 12.99 12.21
N ARG A 274 5.25 13.82 12.22
CA ARG A 274 6.67 13.43 12.14
C ARG A 274 7.10 12.75 10.83
N VAL A 275 6.22 12.66 9.85
CA VAL A 275 6.53 12.13 8.51
C VAL A 275 6.55 13.27 7.49
N ASN A 276 5.44 13.99 7.36
CA ASN A 276 5.30 15.04 6.35
C ASN A 276 4.53 16.29 6.84
N ASP A 277 4.34 16.45 8.13
CA ASP A 277 3.71 17.61 8.78
C ASP A 277 4.59 18.89 8.78
N CYS A 278 5.48 18.99 7.80
CA CYS A 278 6.40 20.10 7.63
C CYS A 278 6.25 20.69 6.22
N PRO A 279 6.05 22.02 6.07
CA PRO A 279 5.89 22.69 4.77
C PRO A 279 7.02 22.38 3.78
N ARG A 280 8.26 22.24 4.26
CA ARG A 280 9.42 21.90 3.42
C ARG A 280 9.30 20.50 2.80
N ILE A 281 8.77 19.53 3.55
CA ILE A 281 8.54 18.17 3.06
C ILE A 281 7.41 18.15 2.05
N MET A 282 6.28 18.80 2.37
CA MET A 282 5.14 18.89 1.46
C MET A 282 5.49 19.59 0.15
N LYS A 283 6.25 20.70 0.20
CA LYS A 283 6.74 21.36 -1.01
C LYS A 283 7.53 20.42 -1.93
N ARG A 284 8.38 19.54 -1.35
CA ARG A 284 9.15 18.54 -2.13
C ARG A 284 8.28 17.43 -2.72
N LEU A 285 7.15 17.11 -2.11
CA LEU A 285 6.21 16.13 -2.67
C LEU A 285 5.40 16.70 -3.84
N VAL A 286 5.16 18.01 -3.85
CA VAL A 286 4.43 18.71 -4.93
C VAL A 286 5.31 19.01 -6.13
N GLN A 287 6.62 19.19 -5.94
CA GLN A 287 7.62 19.43 -6.98
C GLN A 287 8.04 18.17 -7.73
#